data_cbd9e9052ca8f7883199d637dc12714a
#
_entry.id   cbd9e9052ca8f7883199d637dc12714a
#
_cell.length_a   1.000
_cell.length_b   1.000
_cell.length_c   1.000
_cell.angle_alpha   90.00
_cell.angle_beta   90.00
_cell.angle_gamma   90.00
#
_symmetry.space_group_name_H-M   'P 1'
#
loop_
_entity.id
_entity.type
_entity.pdbx_description
1 polymer ?
#
loop_
_entity_poly.entity_id
_entity_poly.type
_entity_poly.pdbx_seq_one_letter_code
_entity_poly.pdbx_strand_id
1 'polypeptide(L)'
;MRRAKIVATIGPAIESPEKISEAIKAGLNVARLNMSHGDHAEHQGRYNTIREESAKLGKDVAILADLQGPKIRLERFANGKEYLEPGADFTITSEDVEGTAEICGTTYKGLPGDVKLGDKLLLDDGKIRLEAIEVTPTTVRTRVIVGGPISNNKGINLPGAAVSLPALTEKDADDLRFALKMGADIIALSFVRTGADVDPVHKIMDEEGIRVPVIAKIEKPQAVENLQDIIDKFDGIMVARGDLGVELPFSEVPLVQKKAIDMARRWAKPVIVATQVLESMTDNPVPTRAEVSDCATAILDGADAVMLSGETSVGKYPILTLQAMAAIVKDTEKDGLYRVPELDRKPRTRGGAITRAAVNIADQLDAKLIVTFTQSGDSARRLARLRPETPIVAFTTSSKVRSFLSMLWGVDAEQVEMITNQEDMFHYVDEYLLENGLAEAGDLVVVAAGAPAGHAGTTNMVQVHRVSGAEGEREDLRPYEENEVKR
;
A
#
# COMPACT_ATOMS: atom_id res chain seq x y z
N MET A 1 3.11 -16.95 12.04
CA MET A 1 3.67 -15.73 11.40
C MET A 1 2.53 -14.91 10.84
N ARG A 2 2.54 -13.56 10.93
CA ARG A 2 1.54 -12.68 10.31
C ARG A 2 1.92 -12.47 8.84
N ARG A 3 0.99 -12.65 7.91
CA ARG A 3 1.26 -12.57 6.47
C ARG A 3 0.94 -11.19 5.88
N ALA A 4 -0.26 -10.65 6.12
CA ALA A 4 -0.58 -9.29 5.67
C ALA A 4 0.24 -8.27 6.46
N LYS A 5 0.70 -7.26 5.75
CA LYS A 5 1.66 -6.28 6.25
C LYS A 5 0.93 -5.06 6.85
N ILE A 6 1.62 -4.30 7.69
CA ILE A 6 1.11 -3.07 8.29
C ILE A 6 1.92 -1.89 7.79
N VAL A 7 1.22 -0.95 7.17
CA VAL A 7 1.73 0.37 6.85
C VAL A 7 1.28 1.32 7.96
N ALA A 8 2.19 2.11 8.53
CA ALA A 8 1.80 3.13 9.50
C ALA A 8 2.43 4.48 9.17
N THR A 9 1.61 5.54 9.34
CA THR A 9 2.07 6.91 9.12
C THR A 9 2.90 7.37 10.30
N ILE A 10 4.12 7.82 10.01
CA ILE A 10 5.04 8.36 11.01
C ILE A 10 4.77 9.86 11.14
N GLY A 11 4.53 10.29 12.36
CA GLY A 11 4.29 11.67 12.71
C GLY A 11 4.59 11.92 14.19
N PRO A 12 4.21 13.09 14.73
CA PRO A 12 4.60 13.52 16.08
C PRO A 12 4.34 12.51 17.21
N ALA A 13 3.34 11.64 17.04
CA ALA A 13 3.00 10.65 18.07
C ALA A 13 3.98 9.48 18.18
N ILE A 14 4.73 9.16 17.09
CA ILE A 14 5.64 8.00 17.06
C ILE A 14 7.02 8.28 16.43
N GLU A 15 7.44 9.51 16.23
CA GLU A 15 8.69 9.85 15.54
C GLU A 15 9.96 9.70 16.38
N SER A 16 9.85 9.56 17.73
CA SER A 16 11.02 9.36 18.58
C SER A 16 11.66 7.96 18.36
N PRO A 17 13.00 7.81 18.58
CA PRO A 17 13.68 6.52 18.41
C PRO A 17 13.02 5.38 19.21
N GLU A 18 12.63 5.64 20.46
CA GLU A 18 11.97 4.65 21.32
C GLU A 18 10.62 4.22 20.74
N LYS A 19 9.84 5.18 20.23
CA LYS A 19 8.51 4.90 19.66
C LYS A 19 8.61 4.19 18.32
N ILE A 20 9.59 4.52 17.49
CA ILE A 20 9.88 3.78 16.26
C ILE A 20 10.28 2.35 16.59
N SER A 21 11.17 2.15 17.57
CA SER A 21 11.56 0.80 18.04
C SER A 21 10.35 -0.01 18.54
N GLU A 22 9.46 0.61 19.36
CA GLU A 22 8.22 -0.01 19.81
C GLU A 22 7.30 -0.35 18.63
N ALA A 23 7.15 0.55 17.66
CA ALA A 23 6.32 0.34 16.46
C ALA A 23 6.81 -0.84 15.61
N ILE A 24 8.13 -0.94 15.38
CA ILE A 24 8.73 -2.08 14.65
C ILE A 24 8.47 -3.39 15.40
N LYS A 25 8.63 -3.42 16.72
CA LYS A 25 8.33 -4.59 17.56
C LYS A 25 6.83 -4.95 17.55
N ALA A 26 5.95 -3.94 17.47
CA ALA A 26 4.51 -4.12 17.37
C ALA A 26 4.05 -4.61 15.98
N GLY A 27 4.96 -4.59 14.98
CA GLY A 27 4.70 -5.19 13.66
C GLY A 27 4.63 -4.22 12.50
N LEU A 28 5.20 -3.03 12.60
CA LEU A 28 5.38 -2.10 11.48
C LEU A 28 6.23 -2.76 10.39
N ASN A 29 5.75 -2.74 9.15
CA ASN A 29 6.47 -3.24 7.98
C ASN A 29 6.84 -2.12 7.01
N VAL A 30 5.98 -1.10 6.89
CA VAL A 30 6.18 0.03 5.99
C VAL A 30 5.89 1.32 6.75
N ALA A 31 6.87 2.19 6.84
CA ALA A 31 6.75 3.52 7.41
C ALA A 31 6.31 4.51 6.32
N ARG A 32 5.11 5.08 6.47
CA ARG A 32 4.61 6.09 5.54
C ARG A 32 5.01 7.49 6.01
N LEU A 33 5.67 8.23 5.14
CA LEU A 33 5.96 9.67 5.29
C LEU A 33 4.95 10.45 4.42
N ASN A 34 4.04 11.18 5.08
CA ASN A 34 3.01 11.94 4.39
C ASN A 34 3.54 13.34 4.03
N MET A 35 3.89 13.56 2.75
CA MET A 35 4.45 14.81 2.26
C MET A 35 3.46 15.99 2.24
N SER A 36 2.19 15.75 2.62
CA SER A 36 1.20 16.83 2.83
C SER A 36 1.44 17.64 4.11
N HIS A 37 2.22 17.13 5.04
CA HIS A 37 2.47 17.69 6.36
C HIS A 37 3.94 17.59 6.73
N GLY A 38 4.45 18.60 7.42
CA GLY A 38 5.86 18.69 7.76
C GLY A 38 6.72 19.28 6.63
N ASP A 39 7.97 19.51 6.92
CA ASP A 39 8.97 19.97 5.95
C ASP A 39 9.99 18.85 5.62
N HIS A 40 10.87 19.13 4.65
CA HIS A 40 11.90 18.17 4.23
C HIS A 40 12.86 17.80 5.36
N ALA A 41 13.17 18.71 6.29
CA ALA A 41 14.09 18.47 7.40
C ALA A 41 13.46 17.49 8.42
N GLU A 42 12.17 17.66 8.73
CA GLU A 42 11.41 16.75 9.59
C GLU A 42 11.34 15.35 8.96
N HIS A 43 11.05 15.25 7.67
CA HIS A 43 11.02 13.97 6.96
C HIS A 43 12.38 13.29 6.92
N GLN A 44 13.48 14.04 6.74
CA GLN A 44 14.83 13.50 6.82
C GLN A 44 15.14 12.96 8.22
N GLY A 45 14.73 13.67 9.26
CA GLY A 45 14.90 13.22 10.64
C GLY A 45 14.17 11.90 10.90
N ARG A 46 12.89 11.80 10.50
CA ARG A 46 12.08 10.57 10.58
C ARG A 46 12.71 9.43 9.82
N TYR A 47 13.16 9.68 8.58
CA TYR A 47 13.88 8.70 7.77
C TYR A 47 15.09 8.12 8.49
N ASN A 48 15.95 8.98 9.01
CA ASN A 48 17.16 8.56 9.72
C ASN A 48 16.84 7.69 10.93
N THR A 49 15.88 8.13 11.75
CA THR A 49 15.42 7.37 12.94
C THR A 49 14.87 5.99 12.57
N ILE A 50 14.07 5.89 11.50
CA ILE A 50 13.53 4.61 11.04
C ILE A 50 14.67 3.67 10.61
N ARG A 51 15.62 4.15 9.81
CA ARG A 51 16.75 3.34 9.34
C ARG A 51 17.65 2.86 10.50
N GLU A 52 17.94 3.74 11.45
CA GLU A 52 18.75 3.41 12.64
C GLU A 52 18.07 2.35 13.52
N GLU A 53 16.79 2.53 13.83
CA GLU A 53 16.06 1.58 14.68
C GLU A 53 15.80 0.24 13.96
N SER A 54 15.53 0.27 12.65
CA SER A 54 15.44 -0.94 11.81
C SER A 54 16.73 -1.75 11.86
N ALA A 55 17.88 -1.10 11.68
CA ALA A 55 19.19 -1.74 11.72
C ALA A 55 19.49 -2.33 13.10
N LYS A 56 19.22 -1.60 14.20
CA LYS A 56 19.40 -2.10 15.57
C LYS A 56 18.58 -3.35 15.88
N LEU A 57 17.38 -3.45 15.27
CA LEU A 57 16.47 -4.57 15.50
C LEU A 57 16.66 -5.72 14.49
N GLY A 58 17.54 -5.55 13.48
CA GLY A 58 17.72 -6.52 12.41
C GLY A 58 16.42 -6.77 11.60
N LYS A 59 15.55 -5.75 11.50
CA LYS A 59 14.27 -5.85 10.75
C LYS A 59 14.23 -4.82 9.64
N ASP A 60 13.85 -5.27 8.45
CA ASP A 60 13.67 -4.36 7.33
C ASP A 60 12.31 -3.66 7.43
N VAL A 61 12.32 -2.32 7.36
CA VAL A 61 11.14 -1.48 7.31
C VAL A 61 11.24 -0.61 6.07
N ALA A 62 10.35 -0.83 5.10
CA ALA A 62 10.30 0.00 3.91
C ALA A 62 9.82 1.41 4.24
N ILE A 63 10.30 2.41 3.51
CA ILE A 63 9.86 3.79 3.65
C ILE A 63 9.09 4.20 2.40
N LEU A 64 7.82 4.52 2.58
CA LEU A 64 6.90 4.98 1.57
C LEU A 64 6.71 6.49 1.71
N ALA A 65 7.14 7.27 0.69
CA ALA A 65 6.84 8.70 0.60
C ALA A 65 5.52 8.89 -0.18
N ASP A 66 4.53 9.46 0.49
CA ASP A 66 3.18 9.68 -0.05
C ASP A 66 3.03 11.15 -0.45
N LEU A 67 3.02 11.41 -1.77
CA LEU A 67 2.92 12.72 -2.36
C LEU A 67 1.53 13.30 -2.14
N GLN A 68 1.46 14.62 -1.93
CA GLN A 68 0.21 15.32 -1.59
C GLN A 68 -0.83 15.24 -2.71
N GLY A 69 -0.40 15.42 -3.96
CA GLY A 69 -1.26 15.58 -5.11
C GLY A 69 -1.97 16.95 -5.17
N PRO A 70 -2.82 17.16 -6.19
CA PRO A 70 -3.51 18.42 -6.43
C PRO A 70 -4.70 18.63 -5.47
N LYS A 71 -4.44 18.71 -4.16
CA LYS A 71 -5.50 18.91 -3.18
C LYS A 71 -5.99 20.36 -3.24
N ILE A 72 -7.25 20.53 -3.66
CA ILE A 72 -7.92 21.83 -3.68
C ILE A 72 -8.37 22.16 -2.25
N ARG A 73 -8.13 23.41 -1.83
CA ARG A 73 -8.50 23.88 -0.47
C ARG A 73 -9.15 25.23 -0.51
N LEU A 74 -10.01 25.51 0.46
CA LEU A 74 -10.34 26.87 0.85
C LEU A 74 -9.09 27.57 1.39
N GLU A 75 -9.01 28.88 1.21
CA GLU A 75 -8.00 29.72 1.83
C GLU A 75 -8.35 30.02 3.30
N ARG A 76 -7.93 31.15 3.82
CA ARG A 76 -8.10 31.50 5.23
C ARG A 76 -9.31 32.36 5.47
N PHE A 77 -9.98 32.13 6.58
CA PHE A 77 -11.05 32.95 7.10
C PHE A 77 -10.47 34.02 8.05
N ALA A 78 -11.06 35.23 8.05
CA ALA A 78 -10.66 36.35 8.89
C ALA A 78 -10.51 35.96 10.38
N ASN A 79 -11.49 35.20 10.89
CA ASN A 79 -11.53 34.75 12.27
C ASN A 79 -10.98 33.30 12.46
N GLY A 80 -10.33 32.74 11.45
CA GLY A 80 -9.83 31.37 11.46
C GLY A 80 -10.89 30.29 11.28
N LYS A 81 -12.15 30.60 11.54
CA LYS A 81 -13.32 29.72 11.42
C LYS A 81 -14.59 30.53 11.20
N GLU A 82 -15.55 29.91 10.53
CA GLU A 82 -16.92 30.44 10.32
C GLU A 82 -17.94 29.31 10.44
N TYR A 83 -19.21 29.66 10.35
CA TYR A 83 -20.29 28.69 10.28
C TYR A 83 -21.13 28.96 9.02
N LEU A 84 -21.27 27.95 8.17
CA LEU A 84 -22.09 28.03 6.97
C LEU A 84 -23.51 27.53 7.29
N GLU A 85 -24.49 28.45 7.24
CA GLU A 85 -25.88 28.13 7.52
C GLU A 85 -26.55 27.39 6.36
N PRO A 86 -27.32 26.31 6.60
CA PRO A 86 -28.09 25.64 5.55
C PRO A 86 -29.03 26.62 4.86
N GLY A 87 -29.07 26.60 3.51
CA GLY A 87 -29.88 27.47 2.69
C GLY A 87 -29.25 28.83 2.39
N ALA A 88 -28.16 29.23 3.04
CA ALA A 88 -27.41 30.43 2.70
C ALA A 88 -26.64 30.30 1.38
N ASP A 89 -26.27 31.43 0.80
CA ASP A 89 -25.34 31.47 -0.33
C ASP A 89 -23.91 31.57 0.22
N PHE A 90 -22.97 30.83 -0.41
CA PHE A 90 -21.55 30.87 -0.11
C PHE A 90 -20.79 30.93 -1.44
N THR A 91 -19.88 31.91 -1.58
CA THR A 91 -19.11 32.10 -2.81
C THR A 91 -17.68 31.61 -2.63
N ILE A 92 -17.19 30.79 -3.56
CA ILE A 92 -15.79 30.42 -3.66
C ILE A 92 -15.18 31.20 -4.82
N THR A 93 -14.07 31.91 -4.55
CA THR A 93 -13.45 32.81 -5.55
C THR A 93 -11.99 32.42 -5.83
N SER A 94 -11.55 32.64 -7.08
CA SER A 94 -10.13 32.56 -7.47
C SER A 94 -9.33 33.79 -7.08
N GLU A 95 -10.00 34.86 -6.64
CA GLU A 95 -9.36 36.10 -6.20
C GLU A 95 -8.89 35.96 -4.74
N ASP A 96 -7.85 36.72 -4.39
CA ASP A 96 -7.35 36.76 -3.02
C ASP A 96 -8.27 37.62 -2.17
N VAL A 97 -9.00 36.99 -1.25
CA VAL A 97 -9.94 37.63 -0.35
C VAL A 97 -9.75 37.14 1.09
N GLU A 98 -10.07 37.99 2.03
CA GLU A 98 -10.23 37.56 3.41
C GLU A 98 -11.56 36.82 3.57
N GLY A 99 -11.51 35.54 3.96
CA GLY A 99 -12.71 34.68 3.99
C GLY A 99 -13.69 35.07 5.10
N THR A 100 -14.98 34.98 4.78
CA THR A 100 -16.14 35.23 5.69
C THR A 100 -17.15 34.11 5.52
N ALA A 101 -18.28 34.18 6.25
CA ALA A 101 -19.39 33.25 6.05
C ALA A 101 -20.07 33.36 4.69
N GLU A 102 -19.77 34.38 3.89
CA GLU A 102 -20.37 34.63 2.56
C GLU A 102 -19.42 34.31 1.40
N ILE A 103 -18.11 34.46 1.60
CA ILE A 103 -17.09 34.30 0.56
C ILE A 103 -15.77 33.77 1.12
N CYS A 104 -15.07 32.93 0.36
CA CYS A 104 -13.70 32.52 0.66
C CYS A 104 -12.92 32.24 -0.62
N GLY A 105 -11.62 32.52 -0.59
CA GLY A 105 -10.70 32.17 -1.67
C GLY A 105 -10.45 30.66 -1.77
N THR A 106 -9.91 30.24 -2.91
CA THR A 106 -9.45 28.86 -3.12
C THR A 106 -8.00 28.83 -3.59
N THR A 107 -7.26 27.80 -3.16
CA THR A 107 -5.88 27.54 -3.62
C THR A 107 -5.81 27.18 -5.10
N TYR A 108 -6.90 26.70 -5.69
CA TYR A 108 -6.99 26.36 -7.10
C TYR A 108 -7.68 27.48 -7.88
N LYS A 109 -6.88 28.33 -8.51
CA LYS A 109 -7.41 29.50 -9.25
C LYS A 109 -8.19 29.13 -10.52
N GLY A 110 -8.06 27.90 -11.03
CA GLY A 110 -8.84 27.35 -12.15
C GLY A 110 -10.23 26.81 -11.77
N LEU A 111 -10.57 26.79 -10.47
CA LEU A 111 -11.82 26.18 -9.98
C LEU A 111 -13.09 26.67 -10.72
N PRO A 112 -13.27 27.99 -10.98
CA PRO A 112 -14.46 28.46 -11.69
C PRO A 112 -14.57 27.94 -13.13
N GLY A 113 -13.45 27.62 -13.78
CA GLY A 113 -13.43 27.06 -15.13
C GLY A 113 -13.82 25.58 -15.19
N ASP A 114 -13.62 24.85 -14.11
CA ASP A 114 -13.89 23.41 -14.03
C ASP A 114 -15.28 23.08 -13.46
N VAL A 115 -15.90 24.02 -12.71
CA VAL A 115 -17.22 23.85 -12.09
C VAL A 115 -18.35 24.28 -13.05
N LYS A 116 -19.43 23.51 -13.09
CA LYS A 116 -20.64 23.79 -13.85
C LYS A 116 -21.81 24.06 -12.91
N LEU A 117 -22.84 24.72 -13.47
CA LEU A 117 -24.11 24.93 -12.76
C LEU A 117 -24.71 23.58 -12.33
N GLY A 118 -25.07 23.46 -11.06
CA GLY A 118 -25.63 22.24 -10.47
C GLY A 118 -24.57 21.24 -9.94
N ASP A 119 -23.28 21.51 -10.17
CA ASP A 119 -22.24 20.66 -9.58
C ASP A 119 -22.24 20.75 -8.06
N LYS A 120 -21.91 19.63 -7.43
CA LYS A 120 -21.77 19.51 -5.97
C LYS A 120 -20.33 19.81 -5.57
N LEU A 121 -20.17 20.65 -4.55
CA LEU A 121 -18.89 20.89 -3.92
C LEU A 121 -18.97 20.41 -2.48
N LEU A 122 -18.00 19.57 -2.07
CA LEU A 122 -17.94 18.99 -0.73
C LEU A 122 -16.76 19.60 0.01
N LEU A 123 -17.04 20.18 1.18
CA LEU A 123 -16.01 20.79 2.05
C LEU A 123 -15.78 19.92 3.29
N ASP A 124 -14.55 19.96 3.81
CA ASP A 124 -14.11 19.22 5.01
C ASP A 124 -14.54 17.74 4.97
N ASP A 125 -14.09 17.04 3.91
CA ASP A 125 -14.36 15.62 3.67
C ASP A 125 -15.87 15.28 3.60
N GLY A 126 -16.66 16.21 3.02
CA GLY A 126 -18.09 16.03 2.78
C GLY A 126 -19.00 16.34 3.97
N LYS A 127 -18.48 16.86 5.07
CA LYS A 127 -19.28 17.34 6.22
C LYS A 127 -20.19 18.50 5.82
N ILE A 128 -19.71 19.38 4.94
CA ILE A 128 -20.46 20.49 4.36
C ILE A 128 -20.69 20.19 2.88
N ARG A 129 -21.92 20.41 2.41
CA ARG A 129 -22.32 20.15 1.01
C ARG A 129 -22.88 21.42 0.41
N LEU A 130 -22.31 21.79 -0.74
CA LEU A 130 -22.70 22.95 -1.52
C LEU A 130 -23.16 22.51 -2.90
N GLU A 131 -24.02 23.31 -3.54
CA GLU A 131 -24.43 23.16 -4.93
C GLU A 131 -24.19 24.46 -5.68
N ALA A 132 -23.52 24.40 -6.83
CA ALA A 132 -23.21 25.57 -7.67
C ALA A 132 -24.49 26.12 -8.29
N ILE A 133 -24.84 27.37 -7.96
CA ILE A 133 -26.03 28.08 -8.45
C ILE A 133 -25.70 29.19 -9.46
N GLU A 134 -24.45 29.62 -9.52
CA GLU A 134 -23.95 30.57 -10.51
C GLU A 134 -22.44 30.42 -10.65
N VAL A 135 -21.95 30.50 -11.88
CA VAL A 135 -20.50 30.41 -12.18
C VAL A 135 -20.12 31.59 -13.06
N THR A 136 -19.08 32.32 -12.65
CA THR A 136 -18.45 33.40 -13.41
C THR A 136 -16.99 33.05 -13.71
N PRO A 137 -16.24 33.83 -14.48
CA PRO A 137 -14.82 33.55 -14.71
C PRO A 137 -13.93 33.50 -13.45
N THR A 138 -14.36 34.14 -12.34
CA THR A 138 -13.56 34.21 -11.11
C THR A 138 -14.27 33.69 -9.87
N THR A 139 -15.58 33.38 -9.95
CA THR A 139 -16.36 32.96 -8.77
C THR A 139 -17.27 31.76 -9.08
N VAL A 140 -17.49 30.97 -8.05
CA VAL A 140 -18.54 29.94 -7.99
C VAL A 140 -19.44 30.29 -6.80
N ARG A 141 -20.64 30.84 -7.07
CA ARG A 141 -21.65 31.04 -6.05
C ARG A 141 -22.43 29.74 -5.84
N THR A 142 -22.52 29.34 -4.60
CA THR A 142 -23.12 28.06 -4.22
C THR A 142 -24.26 28.26 -3.22
N ARG A 143 -25.17 27.30 -3.18
CA ARG A 143 -26.17 27.15 -2.10
C ARG A 143 -25.67 26.12 -1.11
N VAL A 144 -25.69 26.46 0.16
CA VAL A 144 -25.37 25.53 1.26
C VAL A 144 -26.52 24.55 1.44
N ILE A 145 -26.29 23.27 1.08
CA ILE A 145 -27.27 22.18 1.22
C ILE A 145 -27.18 21.55 2.62
N VAL A 146 -25.95 21.26 3.08
CA VAL A 146 -25.65 20.81 4.43
C VAL A 146 -24.62 21.78 4.99
N GLY A 147 -25.00 22.50 6.04
CA GLY A 147 -24.15 23.48 6.69
C GLY A 147 -23.34 22.89 7.85
N GLY A 148 -22.52 23.76 8.45
CA GLY A 148 -21.69 23.38 9.59
C GLY A 148 -20.52 24.32 9.81
N PRO A 149 -19.69 24.03 10.84
CA PRO A 149 -18.48 24.78 11.12
C PRO A 149 -17.42 24.50 10.02
N ILE A 150 -16.80 25.58 9.54
CA ILE A 150 -15.71 25.55 8.56
C ILE A 150 -14.52 26.33 9.10
N SER A 151 -13.30 25.90 8.76
CA SER A 151 -12.06 26.56 9.20
C SER A 151 -11.06 26.67 8.05
N ASN A 152 -9.94 27.32 8.32
CA ASN A 152 -8.86 27.56 7.36
C ASN A 152 -8.39 26.28 6.68
N ASN A 153 -8.05 26.40 5.40
CA ASN A 153 -7.35 25.38 4.58
C ASN A 153 -8.11 24.04 4.45
N LYS A 154 -9.45 24.04 4.62
CA LYS A 154 -10.25 22.83 4.45
C LYS A 154 -10.33 22.41 3.00
N GLY A 155 -10.30 21.09 2.77
CA GLY A 155 -10.38 20.49 1.44
C GLY A 155 -11.69 20.81 0.72
N ILE A 156 -11.60 20.96 -0.60
CA ILE A 156 -12.72 21.06 -1.53
C ILE A 156 -12.66 19.82 -2.43
N ASN A 157 -13.71 19.02 -2.44
CA ASN A 157 -13.87 17.92 -3.37
C ASN A 157 -14.99 18.24 -4.37
N LEU A 158 -14.80 17.81 -5.61
CA LEU A 158 -15.68 18.04 -6.74
C LEU A 158 -16.11 16.70 -7.34
N PRO A 159 -17.08 16.00 -6.74
CA PRO A 159 -17.50 14.69 -7.23
C PRO A 159 -18.00 14.78 -8.67
N GLY A 160 -17.41 13.96 -9.56
CA GLY A 160 -17.81 13.91 -10.96
C GLY A 160 -17.29 15.04 -11.85
N ALA A 161 -16.69 16.11 -11.31
CA ALA A 161 -16.11 17.16 -12.14
C ALA A 161 -14.71 16.74 -12.69
N ALA A 162 -14.49 17.07 -13.95
CA ALA A 162 -13.19 16.89 -14.59
C ALA A 162 -12.26 18.05 -14.21
N VAL A 163 -11.52 17.90 -13.12
CA VAL A 163 -10.55 18.92 -12.67
C VAL A 163 -9.32 18.90 -13.57
N SER A 164 -8.91 20.06 -14.07
CA SER A 164 -7.80 20.21 -15.04
C SER A 164 -6.40 20.10 -14.42
N LEU A 165 -6.28 19.94 -13.09
CA LEU A 165 -4.99 19.80 -12.40
C LEU A 165 -4.31 18.47 -12.74
N PRO A 166 -2.98 18.48 -13.01
CA PRO A 166 -2.20 17.25 -13.16
C PRO A 166 -2.11 16.50 -11.82
N ALA A 167 -1.96 15.18 -11.87
CA ALA A 167 -1.78 14.37 -10.67
C ALA A 167 -0.48 14.69 -9.91
N LEU A 168 0.58 15.09 -10.64
CA LEU A 168 1.84 15.54 -10.07
C LEU A 168 1.91 17.07 -10.15
N THR A 169 1.85 17.75 -9.01
CA THR A 169 2.01 19.22 -8.91
C THR A 169 3.49 19.60 -8.88
N GLU A 170 3.80 20.91 -9.00
CA GLU A 170 5.18 21.42 -8.84
C GLU A 170 5.74 21.09 -7.45
N LYS A 171 4.92 21.24 -6.40
CA LYS A 171 5.31 20.83 -5.04
C LYS A 171 5.62 19.34 -4.98
N ASP A 172 4.77 18.51 -5.58
CA ASP A 172 5.00 17.06 -5.61
C ASP A 172 6.27 16.69 -6.39
N ALA A 173 6.63 17.44 -7.42
CA ALA A 173 7.89 17.26 -8.15
C ALA A 173 9.10 17.54 -7.26
N ASP A 174 9.05 18.58 -6.45
CA ASP A 174 10.12 18.91 -5.47
C ASP A 174 10.17 17.87 -4.35
N ASP A 175 9.02 17.48 -3.80
CA ASP A 175 8.93 16.44 -2.78
C ASP A 175 9.41 15.07 -3.30
N LEU A 176 9.10 14.74 -4.55
CA LEU A 176 9.58 13.52 -5.20
C LEU A 176 11.12 13.51 -5.33
N ARG A 177 11.72 14.61 -5.83
CA ARG A 177 13.19 14.71 -5.90
C ARG A 177 13.84 14.59 -4.54
N PHE A 178 13.26 15.23 -3.54
CA PHE A 178 13.70 15.11 -2.15
C PHE A 178 13.59 13.67 -1.65
N ALA A 179 12.44 13.02 -1.80
CA ALA A 179 12.20 11.65 -1.34
C ALA A 179 13.16 10.64 -2.00
N LEU A 180 13.43 10.80 -3.30
CA LEU A 180 14.39 9.96 -4.02
C LEU A 180 15.82 10.12 -3.47
N LYS A 181 16.27 11.36 -3.24
CA LYS A 181 17.60 11.66 -2.68
C LYS A 181 17.73 11.25 -1.22
N MET A 182 16.67 11.37 -0.44
CA MET A 182 16.59 10.87 0.93
C MET A 182 16.74 9.34 0.99
N GLY A 183 16.33 8.61 -0.05
CA GLY A 183 16.39 7.16 -0.13
C GLY A 183 15.07 6.45 0.21
N ALA A 184 13.93 7.08 -0.09
CA ALA A 184 12.63 6.41 0.00
C ALA A 184 12.59 5.15 -0.89
N ASP A 185 11.99 4.08 -0.39
CA ASP A 185 11.90 2.80 -1.09
C ASP A 185 10.72 2.73 -2.05
N ILE A 186 9.66 3.47 -1.76
CA ILE A 186 8.38 3.44 -2.47
C ILE A 186 7.83 4.87 -2.55
N ILE A 187 7.23 5.23 -3.67
CA ILE A 187 6.48 6.47 -3.84
C ILE A 187 5.00 6.15 -3.99
N ALA A 188 4.12 6.89 -3.33
CA ALA A 188 2.68 6.85 -3.58
C ALA A 188 2.25 8.15 -4.27
N LEU A 189 1.53 8.04 -5.39
CA LEU A 189 1.00 9.16 -6.16
C LEU A 189 -0.49 9.33 -5.88
N SER A 190 -0.87 10.51 -5.39
CA SER A 190 -2.25 10.85 -5.05
C SER A 190 -3.07 11.29 -6.28
N PHE A 191 -4.37 11.10 -6.20
CA PHE A 191 -5.36 11.54 -7.19
C PHE A 191 -5.10 11.03 -8.62
N VAL A 192 -4.58 9.83 -8.75
CA VAL A 192 -4.39 9.15 -10.05
C VAL A 192 -5.74 8.95 -10.74
N ARG A 193 -5.80 9.18 -12.05
CA ARG A 193 -6.98 9.02 -12.89
C ARG A 193 -6.78 8.01 -14.01
N THR A 194 -5.55 7.90 -14.53
CA THR A 194 -5.16 7.01 -15.62
C THR A 194 -3.76 6.45 -15.41
N GLY A 195 -3.39 5.43 -16.16
CA GLY A 195 -2.03 4.90 -16.13
C GLY A 195 -0.97 5.91 -16.59
N ALA A 196 -1.33 6.86 -17.45
CA ALA A 196 -0.39 7.88 -17.94
C ALA A 196 0.05 8.89 -16.85
N ASP A 197 -0.67 8.96 -15.73
CA ASP A 197 -0.30 9.85 -14.62
C ASP A 197 1.05 9.46 -13.96
N VAL A 198 1.56 8.26 -14.22
CA VAL A 198 2.90 7.85 -13.76
C VAL A 198 4.04 8.43 -14.61
N ASP A 199 3.79 8.81 -15.86
CA ASP A 199 4.85 9.22 -16.80
C ASP A 199 5.67 10.43 -16.31
N PRO A 200 5.07 11.52 -15.74
CA PRO A 200 5.81 12.61 -15.14
C PRO A 200 6.68 12.18 -13.95
N VAL A 201 6.21 11.24 -13.13
CA VAL A 201 6.97 10.68 -12.00
C VAL A 201 8.18 9.91 -12.53
N HIS A 202 7.99 9.06 -13.51
CA HIS A 202 9.05 8.31 -14.15
C HIS A 202 10.09 9.22 -14.82
N LYS A 203 9.67 10.31 -15.45
CA LYS A 203 10.57 11.29 -16.03
C LYS A 203 11.52 11.90 -14.99
N ILE A 204 10.98 12.31 -13.83
CA ILE A 204 11.79 12.84 -12.73
C ILE A 204 12.74 11.76 -12.19
N MET A 205 12.27 10.53 -12.03
CA MET A 205 13.12 9.40 -11.60
C MET A 205 14.28 9.15 -12.57
N ASP A 206 14.04 9.29 -13.88
CA ASP A 206 15.09 9.16 -14.91
C ASP A 206 16.09 10.32 -14.86
N GLU A 207 15.61 11.55 -14.65
CA GLU A 207 16.46 12.73 -14.45
C GLU A 207 17.37 12.58 -13.23
N GLU A 208 16.87 12.04 -12.12
CA GLU A 208 17.64 11.80 -10.90
C GLU A 208 18.47 10.49 -10.94
N GLY A 209 18.26 9.64 -11.95
CA GLY A 209 18.92 8.33 -12.05
C GLY A 209 18.50 7.32 -10.97
N ILE A 210 17.36 7.53 -10.32
CA ILE A 210 16.86 6.72 -9.21
C ILE A 210 15.46 6.22 -9.55
N ARG A 211 15.32 4.90 -9.76
CA ARG A 211 14.02 4.23 -9.95
C ARG A 211 13.63 3.49 -8.69
N VAL A 212 12.40 3.75 -8.23
CA VAL A 212 11.72 3.02 -7.14
C VAL A 212 10.28 2.70 -7.56
N PRO A 213 9.62 1.72 -6.94
CA PRO A 213 8.22 1.40 -7.22
C PRO A 213 7.29 2.58 -6.94
N VAL A 214 6.25 2.73 -7.79
CA VAL A 214 5.21 3.76 -7.66
C VAL A 214 3.85 3.10 -7.42
N ILE A 215 3.20 3.49 -6.33
CA ILE A 215 1.87 3.03 -5.93
C ILE A 215 0.84 4.09 -6.34
N ALA A 216 -0.16 3.68 -7.12
CA ALA A 216 -1.27 4.55 -7.48
C ALA A 216 -2.31 4.61 -6.35
N LYS A 217 -2.69 5.80 -5.90
CA LYS A 217 -3.79 5.96 -4.96
C LYS A 217 -5.12 6.06 -5.72
N ILE A 218 -6.01 5.13 -5.43
CA ILE A 218 -7.35 5.05 -6.02
C ILE A 218 -8.29 5.87 -5.14
N GLU A 219 -8.54 7.10 -5.55
CA GLU A 219 -9.24 8.15 -4.81
C GLU A 219 -10.35 8.80 -5.63
N LYS A 220 -10.37 8.58 -6.95
CA LYS A 220 -11.26 9.24 -7.90
C LYS A 220 -12.11 8.24 -8.68
N PRO A 221 -13.34 8.60 -9.08
CA PRO A 221 -14.18 7.76 -9.95
C PRO A 221 -13.46 7.37 -11.24
N GLN A 222 -12.71 8.30 -11.86
CA GLN A 222 -11.94 8.04 -13.06
C GLN A 222 -10.89 6.94 -12.87
N ALA A 223 -10.27 6.86 -11.68
CA ALA A 223 -9.33 5.78 -11.37
C ALA A 223 -10.03 4.41 -11.32
N VAL A 224 -11.27 4.36 -10.86
CA VAL A 224 -12.08 3.12 -10.82
C VAL A 224 -12.48 2.67 -12.23
N GLU A 225 -12.78 3.62 -13.12
CA GLU A 225 -13.07 3.37 -14.53
C GLU A 225 -11.84 2.87 -15.29
N ASN A 226 -10.68 3.48 -15.05
CA ASN A 226 -9.41 3.19 -15.70
C ASN A 226 -8.51 2.21 -14.90
N LEU A 227 -9.08 1.45 -13.96
CA LEU A 227 -8.34 0.64 -12.99
C LEU A 227 -7.38 -0.36 -13.66
N GLN A 228 -7.76 -0.95 -14.80
CA GLN A 228 -6.90 -1.88 -15.53
C GLN A 228 -5.65 -1.16 -16.09
N ASP A 229 -5.81 -0.01 -16.71
CA ASP A 229 -4.71 0.79 -17.25
C ASP A 229 -3.75 1.25 -16.14
N ILE A 230 -4.29 1.65 -14.99
CA ILE A 230 -3.50 2.01 -13.79
C ILE A 230 -2.69 0.80 -13.29
N ILE A 231 -3.33 -0.36 -13.13
CA ILE A 231 -2.65 -1.58 -12.66
C ILE A 231 -1.54 -2.02 -13.64
N ASP A 232 -1.73 -1.83 -14.93
CA ASP A 232 -0.73 -2.18 -15.93
C ASP A 232 0.53 -1.30 -15.85
N LYS A 233 0.37 -0.02 -15.53
CA LYS A 233 1.44 0.98 -15.54
C LYS A 233 2.14 1.17 -14.19
N PHE A 234 1.41 1.09 -13.07
CA PHE A 234 1.94 1.26 -11.73
C PHE A 234 2.46 -0.06 -11.14
N ASP A 235 3.29 0.03 -10.09
CA ASP A 235 3.85 -1.13 -9.41
C ASP A 235 2.95 -1.73 -8.34
N GLY A 236 1.93 -1.01 -7.92
CA GLY A 236 0.90 -1.41 -6.97
C GLY A 236 -0.18 -0.35 -6.84
N ILE A 237 -1.18 -0.61 -6.01
CA ILE A 237 -2.27 0.32 -5.76
C ILE A 237 -2.53 0.50 -4.26
N MET A 238 -3.08 1.65 -3.89
CA MET A 238 -3.63 1.94 -2.57
C MET A 238 -5.09 2.35 -2.71
N VAL A 239 -5.99 1.58 -2.10
CA VAL A 239 -7.41 1.95 -2.03
C VAL A 239 -7.58 2.92 -0.87
N ALA A 240 -7.61 4.22 -1.16
CA ALA A 240 -7.72 5.30 -0.18
C ALA A 240 -9.20 5.63 0.06
N ARG A 241 -9.84 4.87 0.96
CA ARG A 241 -11.29 4.85 1.15
C ARG A 241 -11.88 6.16 1.64
N GLY A 242 -11.10 6.96 2.37
CA GLY A 242 -11.52 8.28 2.86
C GLY A 242 -11.84 9.22 1.70
N ASP A 243 -10.86 9.50 0.84
CA ASP A 243 -11.04 10.38 -0.32
C ASP A 243 -12.01 9.75 -1.35
N LEU A 244 -11.91 8.44 -1.59
CA LEU A 244 -12.81 7.73 -2.49
C LEU A 244 -14.28 7.81 -2.04
N GLY A 245 -14.55 7.70 -0.72
CA GLY A 245 -15.91 7.80 -0.16
C GLY A 245 -16.50 9.21 -0.14
N VAL A 246 -15.66 10.23 -0.36
CA VAL A 246 -16.12 11.60 -0.61
C VAL A 246 -16.50 11.79 -2.09
N GLU A 247 -15.79 11.12 -3.00
CA GLU A 247 -15.96 11.24 -4.44
C GLU A 247 -17.02 10.29 -5.02
N LEU A 248 -17.27 9.15 -4.38
CA LEU A 248 -18.28 8.16 -4.74
C LEU A 248 -19.35 8.02 -3.65
N PRO A 249 -20.54 7.50 -3.97
CA PRO A 249 -21.47 7.04 -2.95
C PRO A 249 -20.78 6.07 -1.98
N PHE A 250 -20.89 6.31 -0.67
CA PHE A 250 -20.23 5.50 0.34
C PHE A 250 -20.59 4.01 0.24
N SER A 251 -21.77 3.68 -0.27
CA SER A 251 -22.23 2.31 -0.51
C SER A 251 -21.47 1.57 -1.61
N GLU A 252 -20.78 2.28 -2.51
CA GLU A 252 -20.00 1.69 -3.60
C GLU A 252 -18.56 1.37 -3.19
N VAL A 253 -18.02 2.06 -2.18
CA VAL A 253 -16.62 1.94 -1.76
C VAL A 253 -16.21 0.49 -1.44
N PRO A 254 -17.00 -0.32 -0.70
CA PRO A 254 -16.64 -1.71 -0.42
C PRO A 254 -16.55 -2.58 -1.69
N LEU A 255 -17.39 -2.34 -2.68
CA LEU A 255 -17.39 -3.07 -3.95
C LEU A 255 -16.17 -2.68 -4.80
N VAL A 256 -15.82 -1.39 -4.82
CA VAL A 256 -14.60 -0.89 -5.48
C VAL A 256 -13.36 -1.50 -4.83
N GLN A 257 -13.29 -1.56 -3.50
CA GLN A 257 -12.20 -2.21 -2.78
C GLN A 257 -12.01 -3.66 -3.24
N LYS A 258 -13.09 -4.46 -3.22
CA LYS A 258 -13.04 -5.87 -3.65
C LYS A 258 -12.58 -6.02 -5.10
N LYS A 259 -13.13 -5.20 -6.01
CA LYS A 259 -12.76 -5.19 -7.43
C LYS A 259 -11.29 -4.83 -7.62
N ALA A 260 -10.80 -3.82 -6.92
CA ALA A 260 -9.42 -3.35 -7.01
C ALA A 260 -8.43 -4.40 -6.49
N ILE A 261 -8.72 -5.03 -5.36
CA ILE A 261 -7.90 -6.10 -4.80
C ILE A 261 -7.85 -7.31 -5.75
N ASP A 262 -8.99 -7.79 -6.23
CA ASP A 262 -9.04 -8.93 -7.15
C ASP A 262 -8.25 -8.65 -8.44
N MET A 263 -8.45 -7.47 -9.05
CA MET A 263 -7.73 -7.10 -10.27
C MET A 263 -6.22 -7.01 -10.04
N ALA A 264 -5.76 -6.32 -9.01
CA ALA A 264 -4.33 -6.17 -8.72
C ALA A 264 -3.66 -7.52 -8.42
N ARG A 265 -4.30 -8.40 -7.63
CA ARG A 265 -3.80 -9.75 -7.38
C ARG A 265 -3.63 -10.56 -8.67
N ARG A 266 -4.56 -10.44 -9.64
CA ARG A 266 -4.43 -11.12 -10.95
C ARG A 266 -3.18 -10.70 -11.71
N TRP A 267 -2.70 -9.48 -11.51
CA TRP A 267 -1.50 -8.92 -12.15
C TRP A 267 -0.25 -9.00 -11.27
N ALA A 268 -0.33 -9.66 -10.11
CA ALA A 268 0.74 -9.73 -9.12
C ALA A 268 1.23 -8.34 -8.69
N LYS A 269 0.30 -7.40 -8.51
CA LYS A 269 0.54 -6.06 -8.01
C LYS A 269 0.06 -5.98 -6.57
N PRO A 270 0.86 -5.46 -5.61
CA PRO A 270 0.44 -5.32 -4.22
C PRO A 270 -0.68 -4.30 -4.05
N VAL A 271 -1.51 -4.53 -3.03
CA VAL A 271 -2.62 -3.66 -2.68
C VAL A 271 -2.55 -3.28 -1.21
N ILE A 272 -2.59 -1.97 -0.96
CA ILE A 272 -2.76 -1.40 0.38
C ILE A 272 -4.22 -0.97 0.54
N VAL A 273 -4.90 -1.41 1.60
CA VAL A 273 -6.19 -0.84 2.01
C VAL A 273 -5.93 0.23 3.07
N ALA A 274 -6.38 1.45 2.79
CA ALA A 274 -6.00 2.63 3.54
C ALA A 274 -7.20 3.44 4.00
N THR A 275 -6.96 4.23 5.05
CA THR A 275 -7.85 5.19 5.71
C THR A 275 -9.05 4.55 6.41
N GLN A 276 -9.40 5.11 7.56
CA GLN A 276 -10.56 4.71 8.38
C GLN A 276 -10.59 3.21 8.72
N VAL A 277 -9.40 2.62 9.02
CA VAL A 277 -9.32 1.20 9.39
C VAL A 277 -9.55 1.00 10.88
N LEU A 278 -8.82 1.72 11.74
CA LEU A 278 -9.01 1.73 13.19
C LEU A 278 -9.10 3.19 13.71
N GLU A 279 -9.81 4.04 12.99
CA GLU A 279 -9.82 5.50 13.20
C GLU A 279 -10.22 5.91 14.61
N SER A 280 -11.15 5.18 15.23
CA SER A 280 -11.57 5.45 16.62
C SER A 280 -10.41 5.34 17.62
N MET A 281 -9.36 4.57 17.30
CA MET A 281 -8.17 4.43 18.12
C MET A 281 -7.24 5.66 18.09
N THR A 282 -7.54 6.66 17.29
CA THR A 282 -6.91 7.98 17.41
C THR A 282 -7.14 8.54 18.82
N ASP A 283 -8.34 8.36 19.37
CA ASP A 283 -8.75 8.87 20.68
C ASP A 283 -9.07 7.78 21.73
N ASN A 284 -9.25 6.53 21.32
CA ASN A 284 -9.63 5.43 22.20
C ASN A 284 -8.57 4.32 22.23
N PRO A 285 -8.36 3.65 23.38
CA PRO A 285 -7.36 2.59 23.52
C PRO A 285 -7.77 1.25 22.87
N VAL A 286 -9.01 1.12 22.41
CA VAL A 286 -9.55 -0.08 21.77
C VAL A 286 -10.39 0.29 20.55
N PRO A 287 -10.38 -0.53 19.48
CA PRO A 287 -11.18 -0.28 18.29
C PRO A 287 -12.65 -0.65 18.51
N THR A 288 -13.52 -0.13 17.67
CA THR A 288 -14.91 -0.59 17.58
C THR A 288 -15.00 -1.97 16.94
N ARG A 289 -16.08 -2.70 17.18
CA ARG A 289 -16.35 -4.00 16.56
C ARG A 289 -16.50 -3.88 15.02
N ALA A 290 -17.02 -2.76 14.55
CA ALA A 290 -17.15 -2.48 13.12
C ALA A 290 -15.78 -2.33 12.45
N GLU A 291 -14.84 -1.62 13.06
CA GLU A 291 -13.49 -1.47 12.58
C GLU A 291 -12.70 -2.79 12.58
N VAL A 292 -12.85 -3.60 13.63
CA VAL A 292 -12.26 -4.96 13.66
C VAL A 292 -12.79 -5.81 12.49
N SER A 293 -14.10 -5.77 12.25
CA SER A 293 -14.72 -6.50 11.13
C SER A 293 -14.26 -5.97 9.77
N ASP A 294 -14.11 -4.67 9.62
CA ASP A 294 -13.64 -4.03 8.39
C ASP A 294 -12.19 -4.39 8.09
N CYS A 295 -11.31 -4.29 9.09
CA CYS A 295 -9.91 -4.69 8.96
C CYS A 295 -9.80 -6.19 8.56
N ALA A 296 -10.53 -7.07 9.23
CA ALA A 296 -10.59 -8.49 8.89
C ALA A 296 -11.10 -8.72 7.45
N THR A 297 -12.13 -7.98 7.03
CA THR A 297 -12.68 -8.05 5.66
C THR A 297 -11.63 -7.67 4.61
N ALA A 298 -10.84 -6.60 4.83
CA ALA A 298 -9.77 -6.21 3.92
C ALA A 298 -8.73 -7.33 3.73
N ILE A 299 -8.39 -8.05 4.81
CA ILE A 299 -7.49 -9.21 4.76
C ILE A 299 -8.12 -10.37 3.99
N LEU A 300 -9.38 -10.69 4.26
CA LEU A 300 -10.11 -11.78 3.59
C LEU A 300 -10.42 -11.47 2.12
N ASP A 301 -10.53 -10.20 1.73
CA ASP A 301 -10.60 -9.78 0.34
C ASP A 301 -9.27 -10.04 -0.39
N GLY A 302 -8.18 -10.20 0.35
CA GLY A 302 -6.85 -10.52 -0.17
C GLY A 302 -5.92 -9.32 -0.31
N ALA A 303 -6.06 -8.27 0.50
CA ALA A 303 -5.09 -7.16 0.55
C ALA A 303 -3.70 -7.65 0.96
N ASP A 304 -2.65 -6.99 0.45
CA ASP A 304 -1.26 -7.24 0.86
C ASP A 304 -0.94 -6.53 2.17
N ALA A 305 -1.48 -5.34 2.35
CA ALA A 305 -1.26 -4.53 3.53
C ALA A 305 -2.51 -3.73 3.92
N VAL A 306 -2.59 -3.40 5.21
CA VAL A 306 -3.55 -2.45 5.79
C VAL A 306 -2.79 -1.27 6.38
N MET A 307 -3.38 -0.07 6.31
CA MET A 307 -2.68 1.17 6.67
C MET A 307 -3.36 1.90 7.83
N LEU A 308 -2.52 2.40 8.75
CA LEU A 308 -2.87 3.35 9.80
C LEU A 308 -2.41 4.76 9.41
N SER A 309 -3.27 5.74 9.58
CA SER A 309 -3.07 7.15 9.20
C SER A 309 -2.95 8.05 10.44
N GLY A 310 -4.02 8.72 10.83
CA GLY A 310 -4.12 9.56 12.01
C GLY A 310 -3.85 8.81 13.31
N GLU A 311 -4.27 7.54 13.35
CA GLU A 311 -4.16 6.66 14.51
C GLU A 311 -2.71 6.53 15.01
N THR A 312 -1.73 6.57 14.11
CA THR A 312 -0.31 6.47 14.47
C THR A 312 0.44 7.80 14.38
N SER A 313 0.02 8.71 13.49
CA SER A 313 0.75 9.97 13.27
C SER A 313 0.49 11.01 14.38
N VAL A 314 -0.75 11.11 14.88
CA VAL A 314 -1.20 12.10 15.87
C VAL A 314 -2.06 11.50 16.98
N GLY A 315 -2.40 10.21 16.89
CA GLY A 315 -3.27 9.52 17.84
C GLY A 315 -2.65 9.42 19.24
N LYS A 316 -3.52 9.24 20.24
CA LYS A 316 -3.12 9.10 21.65
C LYS A 316 -2.53 7.72 21.96
N TYR A 317 -2.85 6.71 21.16
CA TYR A 317 -2.52 5.30 21.43
C TYR A 317 -1.82 4.60 20.25
N PRO A 318 -0.77 5.19 19.63
CA PRO A 318 -0.21 4.71 18.37
C PRO A 318 0.32 3.27 18.45
N ILE A 319 1.00 2.90 19.54
CA ILE A 319 1.55 1.54 19.69
C ILE A 319 0.46 0.51 19.96
N LEU A 320 -0.54 0.85 20.80
CA LEU A 320 -1.69 -0.03 21.02
C LEU A 320 -2.47 -0.27 19.72
N THR A 321 -2.58 0.75 18.86
CA THR A 321 -3.24 0.62 17.56
C THR A 321 -2.49 -0.34 16.62
N LEU A 322 -1.15 -0.25 16.56
CA LEU A 322 -0.32 -1.20 15.84
C LEU A 322 -0.49 -2.63 16.37
N GLN A 323 -0.48 -2.80 17.69
CA GLN A 323 -0.68 -4.11 18.34
C GLN A 323 -2.08 -4.68 18.06
N ALA A 324 -3.12 -3.84 18.14
CA ALA A 324 -4.49 -4.22 17.83
C ALA A 324 -4.62 -4.69 16.37
N MET A 325 -4.09 -3.90 15.42
CA MET A 325 -4.08 -4.29 14.00
C MET A 325 -3.32 -5.59 13.77
N ALA A 326 -2.15 -5.76 14.38
CA ALA A 326 -1.36 -6.98 14.26
C ALA A 326 -2.11 -8.21 14.81
N ALA A 327 -2.85 -8.05 15.92
CA ALA A 327 -3.68 -9.11 16.48
C ALA A 327 -4.86 -9.47 15.55
N ILE A 328 -5.59 -8.45 15.05
CA ILE A 328 -6.72 -8.67 14.13
C ILE A 328 -6.24 -9.44 12.88
N VAL A 329 -5.13 -9.00 12.26
CA VAL A 329 -4.57 -9.67 11.08
C VAL A 329 -4.20 -11.11 11.40
N LYS A 330 -3.46 -11.35 12.51
CA LYS A 330 -3.01 -12.68 12.90
C LYS A 330 -4.17 -13.65 13.14
N ASP A 331 -5.19 -13.20 13.86
CA ASP A 331 -6.35 -14.04 14.20
C ASP A 331 -7.22 -14.30 12.95
N THR A 332 -7.40 -13.28 12.09
CA THR A 332 -8.10 -13.42 10.80
C THR A 332 -7.42 -14.45 9.91
N GLU A 333 -6.10 -14.40 9.80
CA GLU A 333 -5.34 -15.33 8.96
C GLU A 333 -5.32 -16.75 9.52
N LYS A 334 -5.30 -16.90 10.85
CA LYS A 334 -5.28 -18.21 11.50
C LYS A 334 -6.52 -19.06 11.16
N ASP A 335 -7.69 -18.42 11.23
CA ASP A 335 -8.97 -19.13 11.15
C ASP A 335 -9.76 -18.78 9.88
N GLY A 336 -9.26 -17.90 9.02
CA GLY A 336 -10.01 -17.38 7.87
C GLY A 336 -9.29 -17.41 6.53
N LEU A 337 -8.01 -17.82 6.46
CA LEU A 337 -7.22 -17.71 5.24
C LEU A 337 -7.84 -18.47 4.05
N TYR A 338 -8.48 -19.62 4.30
CA TYR A 338 -9.21 -20.40 3.30
C TYR A 338 -10.38 -19.63 2.65
N ARG A 339 -10.81 -18.49 3.22
CA ARG A 339 -11.88 -17.63 2.67
C ARG A 339 -11.37 -16.60 1.66
N VAL A 340 -10.06 -16.42 1.57
CA VAL A 340 -9.48 -15.53 0.56
C VAL A 340 -9.77 -16.10 -0.82
N PRO A 341 -10.39 -15.33 -1.75
CA PRO A 341 -10.78 -15.87 -3.05
C PRO A 341 -9.60 -16.46 -3.80
N GLU A 342 -9.74 -17.67 -4.30
CA GLU A 342 -8.75 -18.27 -5.18
C GLU A 342 -8.66 -17.52 -6.50
N LEU A 343 -7.45 -17.47 -7.06
CA LEU A 343 -7.24 -16.93 -8.41
C LEU A 343 -7.48 -18.05 -9.45
N ASP A 344 -8.73 -18.26 -9.83
CA ASP A 344 -9.17 -19.31 -10.76
C ASP A 344 -8.88 -18.98 -12.22
N ARG A 345 -7.66 -18.58 -12.55
CA ARG A 345 -7.24 -18.34 -13.93
C ARG A 345 -5.97 -19.10 -14.27
N LYS A 346 -5.97 -19.74 -15.45
CA LYS A 346 -4.76 -20.38 -15.97
C LYS A 346 -3.64 -19.34 -16.12
N PRO A 347 -2.43 -19.65 -15.65
CA PRO A 347 -1.27 -18.79 -15.86
C PRO A 347 -1.02 -18.55 -17.35
N ARG A 348 -0.76 -17.28 -17.73
CA ARG A 348 -0.48 -16.91 -19.11
C ARG A 348 1.01 -16.79 -19.42
N THR A 349 1.87 -16.90 -18.41
CA THR A 349 3.31 -16.76 -18.54
C THR A 349 4.02 -17.95 -17.91
N ARG A 350 5.25 -18.23 -18.38
CA ARG A 350 6.11 -19.29 -17.84
C ARG A 350 6.30 -19.11 -16.32
N GLY A 351 6.72 -17.92 -15.86
CA GLY A 351 6.91 -17.66 -14.44
C GLY A 351 5.63 -17.81 -13.63
N GLY A 352 4.47 -17.45 -14.18
CA GLY A 352 3.17 -17.68 -13.55
C GLY A 352 2.82 -19.16 -13.41
N ALA A 353 3.18 -19.99 -14.42
CA ALA A 353 2.96 -21.43 -14.36
C ALA A 353 3.88 -22.09 -13.30
N ILE A 354 5.16 -21.73 -13.29
CA ILE A 354 6.15 -22.24 -12.33
C ILE A 354 5.76 -21.87 -10.90
N THR A 355 5.41 -20.60 -10.63
CA THR A 355 5.03 -20.18 -9.27
C THR A 355 3.73 -20.82 -8.79
N ARG A 356 2.76 -21.07 -9.68
CA ARG A 356 1.57 -21.84 -9.32
C ARG A 356 1.90 -23.29 -9.04
N ALA A 357 2.76 -23.92 -9.82
CA ALA A 357 3.22 -25.30 -9.57
C ALA A 357 3.96 -25.37 -8.23
N ALA A 358 4.81 -24.39 -7.91
CA ALA A 358 5.52 -24.33 -6.64
C ALA A 358 4.55 -24.30 -5.43
N VAL A 359 3.51 -23.47 -5.49
CA VAL A 359 2.48 -23.42 -4.44
C VAL A 359 1.74 -24.75 -4.33
N ASN A 360 1.29 -25.34 -5.47
CA ASN A 360 0.57 -26.62 -5.44
C ASN A 360 1.44 -27.77 -4.91
N ILE A 361 2.73 -27.82 -5.27
CA ILE A 361 3.66 -28.83 -4.76
C ILE A 361 3.88 -28.63 -3.26
N ALA A 362 4.04 -27.39 -2.81
CA ALA A 362 4.22 -27.10 -1.39
C ALA A 362 3.03 -27.54 -0.55
N ASP A 363 1.83 -27.31 -1.05
CA ASP A 363 0.57 -27.72 -0.41
C ASP A 363 0.44 -29.26 -0.37
N GLN A 364 0.69 -29.95 -1.49
CA GLN A 364 0.57 -31.41 -1.58
C GLN A 364 1.59 -32.17 -0.73
N LEU A 365 2.76 -31.59 -0.49
CA LEU A 365 3.85 -32.21 0.26
C LEU A 365 3.97 -31.72 1.70
N ASP A 366 3.04 -30.86 2.16
CA ASP A 366 3.13 -30.18 3.46
C ASP A 366 4.50 -29.52 3.67
N ALA A 367 5.02 -28.89 2.60
CA ALA A 367 6.35 -28.27 2.62
C ALA A 367 6.43 -27.17 3.66
N LYS A 368 7.56 -27.11 4.37
CA LYS A 368 7.81 -26.15 5.44
C LYS A 368 7.80 -24.70 4.94
N LEU A 369 8.41 -24.48 3.76
CA LEU A 369 8.62 -23.16 3.16
C LEU A 369 8.58 -23.23 1.63
N ILE A 370 8.20 -22.12 1.01
CA ILE A 370 8.49 -21.84 -0.38
C ILE A 370 9.66 -20.84 -0.42
N VAL A 371 10.74 -21.19 -1.07
CA VAL A 371 11.91 -20.33 -1.24
C VAL A 371 11.96 -19.82 -2.66
N THR A 372 12.27 -18.53 -2.86
CA THR A 372 12.46 -17.99 -4.21
C THR A 372 13.65 -17.06 -4.29
N PHE A 373 14.44 -17.19 -5.36
CA PHE A 373 15.47 -16.22 -5.73
C PHE A 373 14.92 -15.26 -6.77
N THR A 374 15.02 -13.95 -6.52
CA THR A 374 14.40 -12.94 -7.37
C THR A 374 15.26 -11.68 -7.50
N GLN A 375 15.47 -11.20 -8.73
CA GLN A 375 16.21 -9.98 -9.00
C GLN A 375 15.32 -8.73 -9.00
N SER A 376 14.06 -8.88 -9.41
CA SER A 376 13.08 -7.78 -9.55
C SER A 376 11.89 -7.90 -8.60
N GLY A 377 11.85 -8.93 -7.75
CA GLY A 377 10.70 -9.22 -6.90
C GLY A 377 9.54 -9.93 -7.63
N ASP A 378 9.62 -10.17 -8.94
CA ASP A 378 8.50 -10.71 -9.72
C ASP A 378 8.09 -12.12 -9.27
N SER A 379 9.05 -13.02 -9.02
CA SER A 379 8.74 -14.38 -8.55
C SER A 379 8.04 -14.34 -7.18
N ALA A 380 8.52 -13.51 -6.25
CA ALA A 380 7.91 -13.35 -4.93
C ALA A 380 6.48 -12.79 -5.03
N ARG A 381 6.25 -11.77 -5.88
CA ARG A 381 4.90 -11.23 -6.13
C ARG A 381 3.95 -12.27 -6.72
N ARG A 382 4.45 -13.10 -7.65
CA ARG A 382 3.65 -14.18 -8.27
C ARG A 382 3.31 -15.30 -7.30
N LEU A 383 4.17 -15.62 -6.36
CA LEU A 383 3.88 -16.53 -5.25
C LEU A 383 2.88 -15.90 -4.28
N ALA A 384 3.17 -14.72 -3.77
CA ALA A 384 2.36 -14.00 -2.79
C ALA A 384 0.90 -13.81 -3.24
N ARG A 385 0.65 -13.47 -4.52
CA ARG A 385 -0.73 -13.31 -5.04
C ARG A 385 -1.61 -14.55 -4.91
N LEU A 386 -1.01 -15.74 -4.83
CA LEU A 386 -1.74 -17.01 -4.70
C LEU A 386 -2.19 -17.27 -3.26
N ARG A 387 -1.66 -16.50 -2.29
CA ARG A 387 -1.99 -16.62 -0.86
C ARG A 387 -1.76 -18.03 -0.30
N PRO A 388 -0.57 -18.64 -0.53
CA PRO A 388 -0.31 -19.99 -0.03
C PRO A 388 -0.35 -20.03 1.49
N GLU A 389 -0.75 -21.18 2.05
CA GLU A 389 -0.62 -21.42 3.49
C GLU A 389 0.85 -21.59 3.90
N THR A 390 1.67 -22.10 3.00
CA THR A 390 3.12 -22.24 3.19
C THR A 390 3.80 -20.87 3.16
N PRO A 391 4.63 -20.51 4.16
CA PRO A 391 5.37 -19.24 4.19
C PRO A 391 6.34 -19.10 3.03
N ILE A 392 6.60 -17.85 2.60
CA ILE A 392 7.51 -17.55 1.49
C ILE A 392 8.74 -16.82 2.00
N VAL A 393 9.94 -17.34 1.68
CA VAL A 393 11.21 -16.66 1.85
C VAL A 393 11.75 -16.26 0.48
N ALA A 394 12.09 -14.98 0.32
CA ALA A 394 12.60 -14.45 -0.93
C ALA A 394 14.02 -13.92 -0.77
N PHE A 395 14.96 -14.42 -1.57
CA PHE A 395 16.34 -13.96 -1.63
C PHE A 395 16.53 -13.04 -2.83
N THR A 396 17.17 -11.90 -2.60
CA THR A 396 17.47 -10.91 -3.65
C THR A 396 18.82 -10.25 -3.43
N THR A 397 19.49 -9.86 -4.50
CA THR A 397 20.76 -9.11 -4.41
C THR A 397 20.56 -7.61 -4.21
N SER A 398 19.32 -7.13 -4.35
CA SER A 398 18.97 -5.71 -4.31
C SER A 398 18.29 -5.33 -3.00
N SER A 399 18.91 -4.42 -2.23
CA SER A 399 18.28 -3.83 -1.04
C SER A 399 16.94 -3.14 -1.36
N LYS A 400 16.82 -2.46 -2.51
CA LYS A 400 15.58 -1.81 -2.94
C LYS A 400 14.46 -2.83 -3.19
N VAL A 401 14.79 -3.96 -3.80
CA VAL A 401 13.81 -5.05 -4.00
C VAL A 401 13.42 -5.65 -2.66
N ARG A 402 14.38 -5.91 -1.76
CA ARG A 402 14.10 -6.38 -0.41
C ARG A 402 13.11 -5.47 0.32
N SER A 403 13.38 -4.17 0.35
CA SER A 403 12.49 -3.20 1.00
C SER A 403 11.09 -3.18 0.37
N PHE A 404 10.97 -3.24 -0.97
CA PHE A 404 9.66 -3.33 -1.62
C PHE A 404 8.90 -4.61 -1.25
N LEU A 405 9.62 -5.73 -1.13
CA LEU A 405 9.02 -7.02 -0.75
C LEU A 405 8.49 -7.01 0.70
N SER A 406 8.97 -6.11 1.58
CA SER A 406 8.42 -5.93 2.94
C SER A 406 6.96 -5.48 2.97
N MET A 407 6.41 -5.00 1.83
CA MET A 407 4.99 -4.66 1.67
C MET A 407 4.14 -5.84 1.20
N LEU A 408 4.76 -6.94 0.72
CA LEU A 408 4.03 -8.06 0.13
C LEU A 408 3.50 -9.03 1.19
N TRP A 409 2.29 -9.48 0.98
CA TRP A 409 1.66 -10.50 1.79
C TRP A 409 2.49 -11.78 1.85
N GLY A 410 2.76 -12.26 3.06
CA GLY A 410 3.37 -13.57 3.32
C GLY A 410 4.82 -13.72 2.90
N VAL A 411 5.48 -12.66 2.44
CA VAL A 411 6.88 -12.70 2.01
C VAL A 411 7.77 -12.17 3.11
N ASP A 412 8.80 -12.94 3.46
CA ASP A 412 9.97 -12.48 4.19
C ASP A 412 11.15 -12.43 3.21
N ALA A 413 11.79 -11.28 3.11
CA ALA A 413 12.81 -11.03 2.11
C ALA A 413 14.17 -10.77 2.74
N GLU A 414 15.20 -11.42 2.21
CA GLU A 414 16.60 -11.23 2.64
C GLU A 414 17.50 -10.83 1.49
N GLN A 415 18.46 -9.97 1.81
CA GLN A 415 19.48 -9.58 0.85
C GLN A 415 20.65 -10.57 0.90
N VAL A 416 21.01 -11.07 -0.28
CA VAL A 416 22.09 -12.06 -0.43
C VAL A 416 23.07 -11.62 -1.50
N GLU A 417 24.26 -12.16 -1.47
CA GLU A 417 25.20 -12.01 -2.58
C GLU A 417 24.73 -12.79 -3.82
N MET A 418 25.31 -12.48 -4.97
CA MET A 418 24.96 -13.16 -6.21
C MET A 418 25.42 -14.61 -6.19
N ILE A 419 24.46 -15.53 -6.17
CA ILE A 419 24.71 -16.96 -6.32
C ILE A 419 24.55 -17.34 -7.79
N THR A 420 25.58 -17.94 -8.40
CA THR A 420 25.66 -18.18 -9.83
C THR A 420 25.42 -19.63 -10.26
N ASN A 421 25.54 -20.57 -9.34
CA ASN A 421 25.30 -21.99 -9.61
C ASN A 421 24.22 -22.58 -8.68
N GLN A 422 23.73 -23.74 -9.04
CA GLN A 422 22.60 -24.36 -8.35
C GLN A 422 23.02 -25.03 -7.03
N GLU A 423 24.23 -25.60 -6.98
CA GLU A 423 24.74 -26.28 -5.77
C GLU A 423 24.92 -25.28 -4.62
N ASP A 424 25.58 -24.14 -4.87
CA ASP A 424 25.72 -23.07 -3.89
C ASP A 424 24.37 -22.49 -3.47
N MET A 425 23.39 -22.46 -4.39
CA MET A 425 22.05 -21.99 -4.09
C MET A 425 21.36 -22.88 -3.03
N PHE A 426 21.42 -24.20 -3.17
CA PHE A 426 20.83 -25.09 -2.19
C PHE A 426 21.60 -25.13 -0.88
N HIS A 427 22.94 -25.08 -0.95
CA HIS A 427 23.76 -24.97 0.25
C HIS A 427 23.43 -23.71 1.06
N TYR A 428 23.27 -22.57 0.39
CA TYR A 428 22.85 -21.33 1.03
C TYR A 428 21.45 -21.44 1.63
N VAL A 429 20.50 -22.07 0.94
CA VAL A 429 19.16 -22.31 1.46
C VAL A 429 19.20 -23.11 2.76
N ASP A 430 19.96 -24.21 2.78
CA ASP A 430 20.12 -25.06 3.97
C ASP A 430 20.70 -24.28 5.15
N GLU A 431 21.84 -23.61 4.94
CA GLU A 431 22.50 -22.83 5.96
C GLU A 431 21.58 -21.75 6.54
N TYR A 432 20.95 -20.94 5.67
CA TYR A 432 20.06 -19.86 6.10
C TYR A 432 18.85 -20.36 6.88
N LEU A 433 18.19 -21.44 6.39
CA LEU A 433 16.99 -21.95 7.04
C LEU A 433 17.29 -22.58 8.40
N LEU A 434 18.41 -23.32 8.52
CA LEU A 434 18.84 -23.94 9.77
C LEU A 434 19.29 -22.89 10.80
N GLU A 435 20.12 -21.94 10.40
CA GLU A 435 20.63 -20.89 11.30
C GLU A 435 19.54 -19.99 11.86
N ASN A 436 18.51 -19.71 11.05
CA ASN A 436 17.37 -18.87 11.47
C ASN A 436 16.22 -19.68 12.11
N GLY A 437 16.37 -21.00 12.28
CA GLY A 437 15.35 -21.85 12.87
C GLY A 437 14.05 -21.89 12.09
N LEU A 438 14.10 -21.69 10.77
CA LEU A 438 12.96 -21.67 9.87
C LEU A 438 12.58 -23.07 9.39
N ALA A 439 13.56 -23.98 9.35
CA ALA A 439 13.38 -25.39 9.06
C ALA A 439 14.36 -26.23 9.87
N GLU A 440 14.10 -27.52 9.95
CA GLU A 440 14.97 -28.54 10.55
C GLU A 440 15.55 -29.43 9.45
N ALA A 441 16.65 -30.14 9.77
CA ALA A 441 17.21 -31.14 8.86
C ALA A 441 16.17 -32.22 8.52
N GLY A 442 15.98 -32.49 7.24
CA GLY A 442 14.96 -33.42 6.75
C GLY A 442 13.63 -32.79 6.35
N ASP A 443 13.36 -31.51 6.71
CA ASP A 443 12.18 -30.80 6.24
C ASP A 443 12.20 -30.63 4.71
N LEU A 444 11.01 -30.65 4.09
CA LEU A 444 10.86 -30.37 2.67
C LEU A 444 10.60 -28.87 2.45
N VAL A 445 11.30 -28.28 1.48
CA VAL A 445 11.05 -26.93 0.99
C VAL A 445 10.92 -26.93 -0.53
N VAL A 446 10.13 -26.00 -1.06
CA VAL A 446 9.95 -25.86 -2.51
C VAL A 446 10.70 -24.62 -2.99
N VAL A 447 11.69 -24.82 -3.86
CA VAL A 447 12.51 -23.74 -4.39
C VAL A 447 12.03 -23.37 -5.79
N ALA A 448 11.67 -22.08 -6.00
CA ALA A 448 11.30 -21.51 -7.29
C ALA A 448 12.33 -20.47 -7.71
N ALA A 449 13.03 -20.68 -8.81
CA ALA A 449 14.13 -19.82 -9.26
C ALA A 449 14.21 -19.68 -10.78
N GLY A 450 15.08 -18.78 -11.23
CA GLY A 450 15.52 -18.68 -12.63
C GLY A 450 16.83 -19.45 -12.85
N ALA A 451 16.89 -20.28 -13.87
CA ALA A 451 18.10 -20.95 -14.30
C ALA A 451 18.42 -20.58 -15.76
N PRO A 452 19.64 -20.10 -16.08
CA PRO A 452 20.75 -19.83 -15.17
C PRO A 452 20.45 -18.66 -14.21
N ALA A 453 21.08 -18.69 -13.03
CA ALA A 453 20.91 -17.65 -12.01
C ALA A 453 21.36 -16.26 -12.51
N GLY A 454 20.85 -15.19 -11.91
CA GLY A 454 21.29 -13.82 -12.19
C GLY A 454 20.55 -13.07 -13.33
N HIS A 455 19.62 -13.72 -14.03
CA HIS A 455 18.85 -13.06 -15.09
C HIS A 455 17.41 -12.76 -14.65
N ALA A 456 17.02 -11.46 -14.61
CA ALA A 456 15.65 -11.06 -14.29
C ALA A 456 14.63 -11.65 -15.31
N GLY A 457 13.44 -12.02 -14.82
CA GLY A 457 12.35 -12.53 -15.65
C GLY A 457 12.49 -13.98 -16.12
N THR A 458 13.45 -14.73 -15.61
CA THR A 458 13.74 -16.12 -16.04
C THR A 458 13.19 -17.20 -15.12
N THR A 459 12.22 -16.91 -14.24
CA THR A 459 11.62 -17.96 -13.38
C THR A 459 11.13 -19.13 -14.23
N ASN A 460 11.90 -20.24 -14.24
CA ASN A 460 11.71 -21.40 -15.10
C ASN A 460 12.00 -22.74 -14.42
N MET A 461 12.35 -22.70 -13.13
CA MET A 461 12.67 -23.88 -12.34
C MET A 461 11.78 -23.93 -11.09
N VAL A 462 11.30 -25.12 -10.76
CA VAL A 462 10.75 -25.47 -9.45
C VAL A 462 11.39 -26.80 -9.04
N GLN A 463 11.86 -26.87 -7.79
CA GLN A 463 12.48 -28.08 -7.23
C GLN A 463 12.01 -28.28 -5.81
N VAL A 464 11.68 -29.53 -5.48
CA VAL A 464 11.53 -29.97 -4.08
C VAL A 464 12.92 -30.24 -3.55
N HIS A 465 13.25 -29.62 -2.42
CA HIS A 465 14.53 -29.77 -1.77
C HIS A 465 14.34 -30.23 -0.33
N ARG A 466 15.13 -31.20 0.10
CA ARG A 466 15.18 -31.64 1.49
C ARG A 466 16.33 -30.93 2.18
N VAL A 467 16.01 -30.20 3.23
CA VAL A 467 17.03 -29.49 4.03
C VAL A 467 17.98 -30.52 4.65
N SER A 468 19.26 -30.45 4.31
CA SER A 468 20.28 -31.40 4.76
C SER A 468 21.08 -30.83 5.93
N GLY A 469 21.08 -31.56 7.04
CA GLY A 469 22.04 -31.37 8.12
C GLY A 469 23.05 -32.49 8.07
N ALA A 470 24.20 -32.32 7.45
CA ALA A 470 25.29 -33.28 7.30
C ALA A 470 24.91 -34.65 6.67
N GLU A 471 25.44 -34.89 5.46
CA GLU A 471 25.47 -36.10 4.66
C GLU A 471 24.12 -36.79 4.41
N GLY A 472 23.64 -36.62 3.17
CA GLY A 472 22.35 -37.08 2.70
C GLY A 472 22.04 -38.54 2.95
N GLU A 473 21.02 -38.80 3.75
CA GLU A 473 20.30 -40.07 3.68
C GLU A 473 19.52 -40.11 2.36
N ARG A 474 19.78 -41.14 1.56
CA ARG A 474 18.99 -41.41 0.34
C ARG A 474 17.56 -41.67 0.77
N GLU A 475 16.62 -40.97 0.18
CA GLU A 475 15.21 -41.25 0.30
C GLU A 475 14.96 -42.71 -0.06
N ASP A 476 14.47 -43.50 0.87
CA ASP A 476 13.94 -44.84 0.58
C ASP A 476 12.74 -44.63 -0.36
N LEU A 477 12.98 -44.82 -1.67
CA LEU A 477 11.91 -44.90 -2.66
C LEU A 477 11.01 -46.08 -2.24
N ARG A 478 9.95 -45.81 -1.48
CA ARG A 478 8.92 -46.84 -1.29
C ARG A 478 8.37 -47.15 -2.67
N PRO A 479 8.34 -48.42 -3.09
CA PRO A 479 7.73 -48.78 -4.36
C PRO A 479 6.25 -48.35 -4.31
N TYR A 480 5.78 -47.79 -5.41
CA TYR A 480 4.38 -47.45 -5.63
C TYR A 480 3.54 -48.65 -5.24
N GLU A 481 2.74 -48.56 -4.16
CA GLU A 481 1.77 -49.59 -3.86
C GLU A 481 0.66 -49.52 -4.92
N GLU A 482 0.57 -50.53 -5.78
CA GLU A 482 -0.40 -50.67 -6.88
C GLU A 482 -1.88 -50.65 -6.45
N ASN A 483 -2.19 -50.32 -5.20
CA ASN A 483 -3.52 -50.49 -4.60
C ASN A 483 -4.41 -49.25 -4.56
N GLU A 484 -3.99 -48.09 -5.02
CA GLU A 484 -4.87 -46.89 -5.05
C GLU A 484 -5.51 -46.56 -6.41
N VAL A 485 -5.46 -47.48 -7.39
CA VAL A 485 -6.24 -47.35 -8.62
C VAL A 485 -7.47 -48.27 -8.55
N LYS A 486 -8.31 -48.03 -7.55
CA LYS A 486 -9.71 -48.57 -7.56
C LYS A 486 -10.59 -47.65 -6.71
N ARG A 487 -11.03 -46.49 -7.33
CA ARG A 487 -12.44 -46.04 -7.34
C ARG A 487 -12.57 -44.68 -7.99
#